data_9c180aadaaee8549d1e92140479bbcb0
#
_entry.id   9c180aadaaee8549d1e92140479bbcb0
#
_cell.length_a   1.000
_cell.length_b   1.000
_cell.length_c   1.000
_cell.angle_alpha   90.00
_cell.angle_beta   90.00
_cell.angle_gamma   90.00
#
_symmetry.space_group_name_H-M   'P 1'
#
loop_
_entity.id
_entity.type
_entity.pdbx_description
1 polymer ?
#
loop_
_entity_poly.entity_id
_entity_poly.type
_entity_poly.pdbx_seq_one_letter_code
_entity_poly.pdbx_strand_id
1 'polypeptide(L)'
;MMRAYVLIESAVGKANTVSEGVKGLKFDDAEVISVDAVTGPFDVISLLESDDLDKLGRAITDGIQQVEGVQRTTTCLVVRLG
;
A
#
# COMPACT_ATOMS: atom_id res chain seq x y z
N MET A 1 16.46 1.86 5.65
CA MET A 1 15.14 1.30 5.27
C MET A 1 14.42 2.29 4.39
N MET A 2 13.79 1.80 3.35
CA MET A 2 12.98 2.62 2.47
C MET A 2 11.52 2.49 2.84
N ARG A 3 10.80 3.60 2.82
CA ARG A 3 9.37 3.63 3.16
C ARG A 3 8.60 4.30 2.04
N ALA A 4 7.38 3.82 1.83
CA ALA A 4 6.48 4.42 0.86
C ALA A 4 5.06 4.39 1.39
N TYR A 5 4.36 5.49 1.17
CA TYR A 5 2.91 5.52 1.35
C TYR A 5 2.27 5.09 0.03
N VAL A 6 1.38 4.14 0.10
CA VAL A 6 0.61 3.69 -1.05
C VAL A 6 -0.81 4.19 -0.87
N LEU A 7 -1.24 5.07 -1.75
CA LEU A 7 -2.56 5.69 -1.73
C LEU A 7 -3.44 4.88 -2.67
N ILE A 8 -4.51 4.30 -2.16
CA ILE A 8 -5.29 3.30 -2.88
C ILE A 8 -6.69 3.81 -3.17
N GLU A 9 -7.09 3.75 -4.44
CA GLU A 9 -8.47 3.94 -4.84
C GLU A 9 -9.11 2.57 -4.98
N SER A 10 -10.20 2.36 -4.26
CA SER A 10 -10.92 1.10 -4.30
C SER A 10 -12.14 1.19 -5.20
N ALA A 11 -12.60 0.04 -5.70
CA ALA A 11 -13.88 -0.05 -6.36
C ALA A 11 -14.99 0.35 -5.39
N VAL A 12 -16.11 0.82 -5.93
CA VAL A 12 -17.23 1.28 -5.13
C VAL A 12 -17.67 0.17 -4.16
N GLY A 13 -17.76 0.52 -2.87
CA GLY A 13 -18.17 -0.40 -1.83
C GLY A 13 -17.11 -1.41 -1.40
N LYS A 14 -15.86 -1.27 -1.87
CA LYS A 14 -14.80 -2.25 -1.61
C LYS A 14 -13.71 -1.76 -0.66
N ALA A 15 -13.85 -0.57 -0.07
CA ALA A 15 -12.79 -0.02 0.79
C ALA A 15 -12.45 -0.95 1.96
N ASN A 16 -13.47 -1.56 2.59
CA ASN A 16 -13.22 -2.48 3.70
C ASN A 16 -12.53 -3.75 3.21
N THR A 17 -12.95 -4.29 2.07
CA THR A 17 -12.33 -5.47 1.46
C THR A 17 -10.84 -5.19 1.16
N VAL A 18 -10.55 -4.03 0.59
CA VAL A 18 -9.17 -3.61 0.29
C VAL A 18 -8.37 -3.46 1.57
N SER A 19 -8.93 -2.78 2.56
CA SER A 19 -8.24 -2.56 3.84
C SER A 19 -7.84 -3.89 4.48
N GLU A 20 -8.79 -4.84 4.56
CA GLU A 20 -8.53 -6.15 5.15
C GLU A 20 -7.55 -6.96 4.30
N GLY A 21 -7.66 -6.87 2.98
CA GLY A 21 -6.73 -7.57 2.08
C GLY A 21 -5.30 -7.09 2.23
N VAL A 22 -5.10 -5.78 2.33
CA VAL A 22 -3.75 -5.21 2.52
C VAL A 22 -3.18 -5.60 3.89
N LYS A 23 -4.02 -5.57 4.94
CA LYS A 23 -3.58 -5.99 6.28
C LYS A 23 -3.12 -7.44 6.31
N GLY A 24 -3.69 -8.27 5.47
CA GLY A 24 -3.36 -9.69 5.42
C GLY A 24 -2.12 -10.04 4.60
N LEU A 25 -1.55 -9.08 3.89
CA LEU A 25 -0.38 -9.36 3.05
C LEU A 25 0.85 -9.66 3.88
N LYS A 26 1.61 -10.67 3.43
CA LYS A 26 2.88 -11.04 4.03
C LYS A 26 3.93 -11.12 2.92
N PHE A 27 5.07 -10.49 3.15
CA PHE A 27 6.18 -10.48 2.21
C PHE A 27 7.45 -10.96 2.90
N ASP A 28 8.35 -11.59 2.14
CA ASP A 28 9.62 -12.05 2.68
C ASP A 28 10.59 -10.89 2.89
N ASP A 29 10.47 -9.84 2.08
CA ASP A 29 11.47 -8.76 2.03
C ASP A 29 10.85 -7.37 2.09
N ALA A 30 9.62 -7.26 2.56
CA ALA A 30 8.94 -5.98 2.78
C ALA A 30 7.94 -6.15 3.91
N GLU A 31 7.54 -5.04 4.53
CA GLU A 31 6.61 -5.06 5.65
C GLU A 31 5.52 -4.01 5.46
N VAL A 32 4.29 -4.40 5.75
CA VAL A 32 3.17 -3.47 5.84
C VAL A 32 3.18 -2.91 7.27
N ILE A 33 3.52 -1.63 7.40
CA ILE A 33 3.62 -0.99 8.72
C ILE A 33 2.24 -0.57 9.22
N SER A 34 1.42 -0.01 8.34
CA SER A 34 0.09 0.44 8.72
C SER A 34 -0.86 0.40 7.54
N VAL A 35 -2.15 0.31 7.83
CA VAL A 35 -3.22 0.37 6.84
C VAL A 35 -4.35 1.17 7.46
N ASP A 36 -4.76 2.25 6.82
CA ASP A 36 -5.85 3.10 7.28
C ASP A 36 -6.88 3.30 6.17
N ALA A 37 -8.15 3.10 6.50
CA ALA A 37 -9.24 3.53 5.64
C ALA A 37 -9.46 5.02 5.86
N VAL A 38 -9.63 5.77 4.79
CA VAL A 38 -9.70 7.23 4.85
C VAL A 38 -10.85 7.75 4.01
N THR A 39 -11.18 9.01 4.19
CA THR A 39 -12.12 9.71 3.31
C THR A 39 -11.34 10.78 2.53
N GLY A 40 -11.77 11.05 1.30
CA GLY A 40 -11.12 12.03 0.43
C GLY A 40 -10.87 11.44 -0.94
N PRO A 41 -9.80 11.88 -1.62
CA PRO A 41 -9.53 11.39 -2.99
C PRO A 41 -9.04 9.94 -3.04
N PHE A 42 -8.68 9.37 -1.89
CA PHE A 42 -8.28 7.96 -1.77
C PHE A 42 -9.13 7.28 -0.71
N ASP A 43 -9.17 5.96 -0.76
CA ASP A 43 -10.01 5.17 0.14
C ASP A 43 -9.21 4.46 1.23
N VAL A 44 -7.98 4.07 0.91
CA VAL A 44 -7.09 3.36 1.85
C VAL A 44 -5.68 3.90 1.65
N ILE A 45 -4.97 4.10 2.75
CA ILE A 45 -3.56 4.50 2.73
C ILE A 45 -2.77 3.48 3.54
N SER A 46 -1.69 2.96 2.94
CA SER A 46 -0.83 2.00 3.61
C SER A 46 0.61 2.49 3.61
N LEU A 47 1.31 2.27 4.71
CA LEU A 47 2.74 2.55 4.80
C LEU A 47 3.49 1.23 4.71
N LEU A 48 4.41 1.14 3.75
CA LEU A 48 5.26 -0.03 3.56
C LEU A 48 6.72 0.32 3.80
N GLU A 49 7.49 -0.69 4.18
CA GLU A 49 8.92 -0.56 4.44
C GLU A 49 9.67 -1.73 3.83
N SER A 50 10.86 -1.47 3.29
CA SER A 50 11.72 -2.51 2.74
C SER A 50 13.17 -2.03 2.73
N ASP A 51 14.10 -2.97 2.51
CA ASP A 51 15.52 -2.65 2.46
C ASP A 51 15.90 -1.90 1.20
N ASP A 52 15.22 -2.13 0.08
CA ASP A 52 15.54 -1.46 -1.16
C ASP A 52 14.28 -1.18 -2.00
N LEU A 53 14.47 -0.32 -3.00
CA LEU A 53 13.38 0.17 -3.83
C LEU A 53 12.77 -0.92 -4.71
N ASP A 54 13.58 -1.83 -5.22
CA ASP A 54 13.07 -2.90 -6.08
C ASP A 54 12.15 -3.84 -5.31
N LYS A 55 12.54 -4.19 -4.08
CA LYS A 55 11.71 -5.04 -3.22
C LYS A 55 10.41 -4.33 -2.86
N LEU A 56 10.52 -3.04 -2.56
CA LEU A 56 9.35 -2.23 -2.24
C LEU A 56 8.39 -2.16 -3.44
N GLY A 57 8.94 -1.94 -4.63
CA GLY A 57 8.14 -1.91 -5.86
C GLY A 57 7.43 -3.23 -6.13
N ARG A 58 8.11 -4.37 -5.91
CA ARG A 58 7.48 -5.68 -6.09
C ARG A 58 6.37 -5.93 -5.09
N ALA A 59 6.55 -5.50 -3.84
CA ALA A 59 5.51 -5.63 -2.83
C ALA A 59 4.24 -4.90 -3.25
N ILE A 60 4.39 -3.73 -3.87
CA ILE A 60 3.26 -2.95 -4.36
C ILE A 60 2.63 -3.63 -5.57
N THR A 61 3.44 -3.96 -6.57
CA THR A 61 2.95 -4.51 -7.85
C THR A 61 2.38 -5.92 -7.69
N ASP A 62 3.11 -6.80 -7.00
CA ASP A 62 2.72 -8.20 -6.87
C ASP A 62 1.82 -8.46 -5.67
N GLY A 63 1.77 -7.53 -4.73
CA GLY A 63 0.95 -7.66 -3.53
C GLY A 63 -0.24 -6.72 -3.52
N ILE A 64 -0.01 -5.46 -3.24
CA ILE A 64 -1.12 -4.50 -3.05
C ILE A 64 -2.00 -4.39 -4.28
N GLN A 65 -1.41 -4.28 -5.47
CA GLN A 65 -2.19 -4.13 -6.69
C GLN A 65 -3.00 -5.38 -7.05
N GLN A 66 -2.72 -6.51 -6.42
CA GLN A 66 -3.45 -7.75 -6.64
C GLN A 66 -4.57 -7.99 -5.62
N VAL A 67 -4.71 -7.11 -4.63
CA VAL A 67 -5.77 -7.23 -3.64
C VAL A 67 -7.12 -6.95 -4.30
N GLU A 68 -8.11 -7.80 -4.00
CA GLU A 68 -9.46 -7.63 -4.54
C GLU A 68 -10.02 -6.25 -4.19
N GLY A 69 -10.53 -5.56 -5.19
CA GLY A 69 -11.16 -4.26 -5.02
C GLY A 69 -10.23 -3.08 -5.27
N VAL A 70 -8.93 -3.31 -5.41
CA VAL A 70 -7.99 -2.23 -5.73
C VAL A 70 -8.17 -1.84 -7.20
N GLN A 71 -8.45 -0.56 -7.45
CA GLN A 71 -8.55 -0.03 -8.80
C GLN A 71 -7.28 0.67 -9.25
N ARG A 72 -6.72 1.49 -8.37
CA ARG A 72 -5.54 2.28 -8.70
C ARG A 72 -4.73 2.52 -7.46
N THR A 73 -3.41 2.56 -7.62
CA THR A 73 -2.49 2.93 -6.53
C THR A 73 -1.61 4.09 -6.98
N THR A 74 -1.30 4.95 -6.02
CA THR A 74 -0.33 6.04 -6.19
C THR A 74 0.70 5.86 -5.08
N THR A 75 1.96 5.77 -5.45
CA THR A 75 3.03 5.53 -4.48
C THR A 75 3.79 6.81 -4.20
N CYS A 76 3.93 7.15 -2.92
CA CYS A 76 4.70 8.31 -2.48
C CYS A 76 5.88 7.81 -1.66
N LEU A 77 7.07 7.87 -2.22
CA LEU A 77 8.28 7.45 -1.52
C LEU A 77 8.63 8.49 -0.46
N VAL A 78 8.90 8.01 0.75
CA VAL A 78 9.30 8.89 1.84
C VAL A 78 10.73 9.35 1.59
N VAL A 79 10.94 10.67 1.64
CA VAL A 79 12.27 11.25 1.47
C VAL A 79 12.61 12.06 2.72
N ARG A 80 13.89 12.18 2.99
CA ARG A 80 14.36 12.96 4.12
C ARG A 80 14.88 14.30 3.61
N LEU A 81 14.35 15.38 4.17
CA LEU A 81 14.66 16.74 3.73
C LEU A 81 15.42 17.53 4.80
N GLY A 82 16.45 17.12 5.29
CA GLY A 82 17.11 17.93 6.29
C GLY A 82 18.06 17.17 7.23
#